data_bf1492e62053fbbc0b156ea48989ae77
#
_entry.id   bf1492e62053fbbc0b156ea48989ae77
#
_cell.length_a   1.000
_cell.length_b   1.000
_cell.length_c   1.000
_cell.angle_alpha   90.00
_cell.angle_beta   90.00
_cell.angle_gamma   90.00
#
_symmetry.space_group_name_H-M   'P 1'
#
loop_
_entity.id
_entity.type
_entity.pdbx_description
1 polymer ?
#
loop_
_entity_poly.entity_id
_entity_poly.type
_entity_poly.pdbx_seq_one_letter_code
_entity_poly.pdbx_strand_id
1 'polypeptide(L)'
;MPISSGCVTPRSCDGETMANVLVTGASGFLGTAVIARLLTAGHYTVGLDPAPASDGARRHVIDDLSDRRRLDELLRAERITHVIHCGGVSGPMVLADDPAHVMQINVGGSLNLLMASLGSVKTFIYCSSVSAVGEFYETDPIGVDYPLQPTSAYGCSKAAMDMVLRGLWRRVPLDLCSLRFTSIYGPGRSTRFVVDDIVAAAAQGESASVEPATDWPYVYIDDAADAAVAACFSVRRRQLFYFIAYPEQVTLENFAEAAAQAGKPVQLVIDATRPRVQRGPVDVGPAKRDFDFAPLIDHREGTFRMLAERLATPV
;
A
#
# COMPACT_ATOMS: atom_id res chain seq x y z
N MET A 1 13.61 8.87 -36.32
CA MET A 1 14.38 7.77 -35.70
C MET A 1 13.52 7.14 -34.65
N PRO A 2 13.23 5.83 -34.65
CA PRO A 2 12.39 5.21 -33.67
C PRO A 2 13.15 5.06 -32.34
N ILE A 3 12.51 5.51 -31.25
CA ILE A 3 13.00 5.33 -29.89
C ILE A 3 12.79 3.86 -29.50
N SER A 4 13.88 3.16 -29.27
CA SER A 4 13.86 1.77 -28.83
C SER A 4 13.27 1.69 -27.43
N SER A 5 12.13 1.04 -27.29
CA SER A 5 11.56 0.61 -26.02
C SER A 5 12.49 -0.42 -25.39
N GLY A 6 13.34 0.01 -24.48
CA GLY A 6 14.13 -0.87 -23.64
C GLY A 6 13.21 -1.61 -22.67
N CYS A 7 12.83 -2.83 -23.04
CA CYS A 7 12.19 -3.78 -22.12
C CYS A 7 13.21 -4.11 -21.02
N VAL A 8 13.04 -3.53 -19.83
CA VAL A 8 13.81 -3.95 -18.65
C VAL A 8 13.25 -5.29 -18.22
N THR A 9 13.91 -6.36 -18.59
CA THR A 9 13.61 -7.69 -18.06
C THR A 9 13.81 -7.68 -16.56
N PRO A 10 12.84 -8.16 -15.75
CA PRO A 10 13.06 -8.34 -14.33
C PRO A 10 14.23 -9.28 -14.12
N ARG A 11 15.17 -8.90 -13.23
CA ARG A 11 16.28 -9.76 -12.84
C ARG A 11 15.70 -11.04 -12.26
N SER A 12 16.03 -12.18 -12.85
CA SER A 12 15.72 -13.50 -12.33
C SER A 12 16.29 -13.63 -10.93
N CYS A 13 15.41 -13.74 -9.93
CA CYS A 13 15.79 -14.15 -8.59
C CYS A 13 16.25 -15.60 -8.66
N ASP A 14 17.55 -15.83 -8.57
CA ASP A 14 18.15 -17.17 -8.63
C ASP A 14 17.59 -18.01 -7.47
N GLY A 15 16.83 -19.05 -7.81
CA GLY A 15 16.54 -20.18 -6.91
C GLY A 15 15.30 -20.10 -6.04
N GLU A 16 14.38 -19.15 -6.20
CA GLU A 16 13.14 -19.10 -5.42
C GLU A 16 12.17 -20.21 -5.84
N THR A 17 11.95 -21.16 -4.93
CA THR A 17 10.91 -22.19 -5.08
C THR A 17 9.53 -21.51 -5.09
N MET A 18 8.66 -21.96 -6.02
CA MET A 18 7.27 -21.50 -6.14
C MET A 18 6.57 -21.54 -4.76
N ALA A 19 6.08 -20.41 -4.29
CA ALA A 19 5.39 -20.28 -3.01
C ALA A 19 3.87 -20.19 -3.22
N ASN A 20 3.12 -20.62 -2.21
CA ASN A 20 1.67 -20.41 -2.13
C ASN A 20 1.43 -19.18 -1.25
N VAL A 21 0.91 -18.12 -1.86
CA VAL A 21 0.74 -16.80 -1.23
C VAL A 21 -0.74 -16.47 -1.10
N LEU A 22 -1.18 -16.15 0.11
CA LEU A 22 -2.50 -15.53 0.34
C LEU A 22 -2.35 -14.02 0.30
N VAL A 23 -3.15 -13.36 -0.52
CA VAL A 23 -3.32 -11.90 -0.51
C VAL A 23 -4.73 -11.59 -0.03
N THR A 24 -4.87 -10.87 1.08
CA THR A 24 -6.17 -10.37 1.52
C THR A 24 -6.37 -8.92 1.10
N GLY A 25 -7.62 -8.47 1.01
CA GLY A 25 -7.91 -7.21 0.32
C GLY A 25 -7.62 -7.35 -1.18
N ALA A 26 -7.84 -8.55 -1.72
CA ALA A 26 -7.43 -8.98 -3.06
C ALA A 26 -8.07 -8.17 -4.18
N SER A 27 -9.29 -7.67 -3.96
CA SER A 27 -10.02 -6.80 -4.90
C SER A 27 -9.75 -5.31 -4.66
N GLY A 28 -8.95 -4.99 -3.63
CA GLY A 28 -8.57 -3.62 -3.28
C GLY A 28 -7.41 -3.08 -4.11
N PHE A 29 -7.16 -1.77 -4.01
CA PHE A 29 -6.16 -1.05 -4.80
C PHE A 29 -4.76 -1.67 -4.70
N LEU A 30 -4.23 -1.89 -3.48
CA LEU A 30 -2.91 -2.49 -3.30
C LEU A 30 -2.92 -4.01 -3.56
N GLY A 31 -3.97 -4.71 -3.12
CA GLY A 31 -4.07 -6.17 -3.25
C GLY A 31 -4.03 -6.64 -4.70
N THR A 32 -4.77 -5.97 -5.57
CA THR A 32 -4.77 -6.20 -7.03
C THR A 32 -3.37 -6.07 -7.64
N ALA A 33 -2.66 -4.99 -7.31
CA ALA A 33 -1.30 -4.76 -7.82
C ALA A 33 -0.30 -5.81 -7.28
N VAL A 34 -0.42 -6.20 -6.01
CA VAL A 34 0.41 -7.26 -5.39
C VAL A 34 0.17 -8.61 -6.09
N ILE A 35 -1.10 -8.97 -6.35
CA ILE A 35 -1.45 -10.21 -7.07
C ILE A 35 -0.80 -10.22 -8.45
N ALA A 36 -0.90 -9.13 -9.20
CA ALA A 36 -0.29 -9.03 -10.53
C ALA A 36 1.24 -9.28 -10.48
N ARG A 37 1.94 -8.74 -9.48
CA ARG A 37 3.39 -8.96 -9.29
C ARG A 37 3.72 -10.42 -8.94
N LEU A 38 2.95 -11.02 -8.02
CA LEU A 38 3.13 -12.42 -7.62
C LEU A 38 2.91 -13.39 -8.78
N LEU A 39 1.90 -13.15 -9.61
CA LEU A 39 1.63 -13.96 -10.81
C LEU A 39 2.75 -13.84 -11.84
N THR A 40 3.25 -12.63 -12.07
CA THR A 40 4.40 -12.39 -12.98
C THR A 40 5.65 -13.09 -12.47
N ALA A 41 5.85 -13.16 -11.14
CA ALA A 41 6.95 -13.90 -10.53
C ALA A 41 6.72 -15.43 -10.50
N GLY A 42 5.56 -15.93 -10.94
CA GLY A 42 5.27 -17.36 -11.05
C GLY A 42 4.76 -18.01 -9.75
N HIS A 43 4.41 -17.24 -8.73
CA HIS A 43 3.87 -17.78 -7.48
C HIS A 43 2.41 -18.26 -7.62
N TYR A 44 2.03 -19.27 -6.82
CA TYR A 44 0.63 -19.64 -6.69
C TYR A 44 -0.06 -18.65 -5.74
N THR A 45 -1.05 -17.92 -6.26
CA THR A 45 -1.69 -16.82 -5.54
C THR A 45 -3.16 -17.10 -5.28
N VAL A 46 -3.57 -16.99 -4.02
CA VAL A 46 -4.94 -17.05 -3.55
C VAL A 46 -5.34 -15.64 -3.09
N GLY A 47 -6.39 -15.09 -3.68
CA GLY A 47 -7.00 -13.84 -3.25
C GLY A 47 -8.13 -14.09 -2.24
N LEU A 48 -8.23 -13.29 -1.18
CA LEU A 48 -9.36 -13.28 -0.26
C LEU A 48 -9.88 -11.87 -0.09
N ASP A 49 -11.16 -11.67 -0.38
CA ASP A 49 -11.85 -10.38 -0.27
C ASP A 49 -13.37 -10.61 -0.19
N PRO A 50 -14.15 -9.82 0.59
CA PRO A 50 -15.60 -9.87 0.54
C PRO A 50 -16.20 -9.44 -0.80
N ALA A 51 -15.47 -8.64 -1.60
CA ALA A 51 -15.85 -8.29 -2.95
C ALA A 51 -15.42 -9.38 -3.96
N PRO A 52 -16.12 -9.52 -5.11
CA PRO A 52 -15.69 -10.43 -6.17
C PRO A 52 -14.34 -10.04 -6.75
N ALA A 53 -13.66 -11.01 -7.38
CA ALA A 53 -12.36 -10.79 -8.00
C ALA A 53 -12.44 -9.68 -9.06
N SER A 54 -11.52 -8.74 -8.98
CA SER A 54 -11.27 -7.74 -10.01
C SER A 54 -10.28 -8.25 -11.06
N ASP A 55 -9.46 -9.26 -10.73
CA ASP A 55 -8.39 -9.77 -11.59
C ASP A 55 -7.82 -11.13 -11.15
N GLY A 56 -7.12 -11.70 -11.99
CA GLY A 56 -6.24 -12.81 -12.26
C GLY A 56 -5.67 -13.70 -11.15
N ALA A 57 -6.06 -13.59 -9.87
CA ALA A 57 -5.67 -14.60 -8.87
C ALA A 57 -6.07 -16.00 -9.35
N ARG A 58 -5.21 -17.00 -9.19
CA ARG A 58 -5.52 -18.39 -9.60
C ARG A 58 -6.73 -18.93 -8.87
N ARG A 59 -6.99 -18.45 -7.66
CA ARG A 59 -8.20 -18.69 -6.88
C ARG A 59 -8.57 -17.43 -6.12
N HIS A 60 -9.83 -17.05 -6.20
CA HIS A 60 -10.41 -15.98 -5.40
C HIS A 60 -11.44 -16.58 -4.43
N VAL A 61 -11.34 -16.23 -3.16
CA VAL A 61 -12.26 -16.66 -2.10
C VAL A 61 -13.05 -15.43 -1.65
N ILE A 62 -14.36 -15.48 -1.84
CA ILE A 62 -15.27 -14.43 -1.37
C ILE A 62 -15.60 -14.73 0.09
N ASP A 63 -14.87 -14.10 1.00
CA ASP A 63 -15.07 -14.21 2.45
C ASP A 63 -14.41 -13.00 3.13
N ASP A 64 -14.68 -12.82 4.41
CA ASP A 64 -14.06 -11.81 5.25
C ASP A 64 -13.11 -12.43 6.29
N LEU A 65 -12.58 -11.61 7.19
CA LEU A 65 -11.63 -12.03 8.21
C LEU A 65 -12.30 -12.29 9.58
N SER A 66 -13.62 -12.43 9.65
CA SER A 66 -14.35 -12.52 10.91
C SER A 66 -14.24 -13.89 11.58
N ASP A 67 -14.10 -14.97 10.81
CA ASP A 67 -14.06 -16.36 11.30
C ASP A 67 -12.65 -16.95 11.19
N ARG A 68 -11.94 -16.96 12.32
CA ARG A 68 -10.59 -17.55 12.42
C ARG A 68 -10.52 -19.02 11.98
N ARG A 69 -11.56 -19.81 12.26
CA ARG A 69 -11.58 -21.22 11.90
C ARG A 69 -11.59 -21.42 10.39
N ARG A 70 -12.41 -20.63 9.68
CA ARG A 70 -12.43 -20.65 8.20
C ARG A 70 -11.09 -20.21 7.61
N LEU A 71 -10.45 -19.23 8.21
CA LEU A 71 -9.11 -18.80 7.78
C LEU A 71 -8.08 -19.92 7.97
N ASP A 72 -8.07 -20.61 9.11
CA ASP A 72 -7.17 -21.75 9.35
C ASP A 72 -7.43 -22.90 8.35
N GLU A 73 -8.69 -23.23 8.07
CA GLU A 73 -9.09 -24.22 7.06
C GLU A 73 -8.58 -23.82 5.67
N LEU A 74 -8.75 -22.54 5.26
CA LEU A 74 -8.28 -22.01 3.98
C LEU A 74 -6.75 -22.10 3.86
N LEU A 75 -6.02 -21.62 4.87
CA LEU A 75 -4.55 -21.64 4.87
C LEU A 75 -4.00 -23.06 4.70
N ARG A 76 -4.61 -24.04 5.36
CA ARG A 76 -4.21 -25.45 5.25
C ARG A 76 -4.61 -26.06 3.90
N ALA A 77 -5.84 -25.86 3.45
CA ALA A 77 -6.35 -26.43 2.19
C ALA A 77 -5.52 -25.95 0.99
N GLU A 78 -5.16 -24.66 0.96
CA GLU A 78 -4.33 -24.07 -0.11
C GLU A 78 -2.83 -24.20 0.16
N ARG A 79 -2.42 -24.83 1.28
CA ARG A 79 -1.02 -24.96 1.68
C ARG A 79 -0.28 -23.63 1.67
N ILE A 80 -0.93 -22.58 2.17
CA ILE A 80 -0.38 -21.22 2.18
C ILE A 80 0.90 -21.19 3.03
N THR A 81 1.95 -20.64 2.44
CA THR A 81 3.25 -20.47 3.08
C THR A 81 3.59 -19.01 3.38
N HIS A 82 2.97 -18.08 2.66
CA HIS A 82 3.19 -16.65 2.80
C HIS A 82 1.86 -15.91 2.81
N VAL A 83 1.75 -14.87 3.61
CA VAL A 83 0.58 -13.98 3.65
C VAL A 83 1.03 -12.55 3.40
N ILE A 84 0.37 -11.87 2.45
CA ILE A 84 0.45 -10.42 2.29
C ILE A 84 -0.93 -9.85 2.61
N HIS A 85 -1.03 -9.21 3.77
CA HIS A 85 -2.28 -8.72 4.32
C HIS A 85 -2.52 -7.26 3.94
N CYS A 86 -3.21 -7.03 2.82
CA CYS A 86 -3.63 -5.70 2.34
C CYS A 86 -5.07 -5.35 2.78
N GLY A 87 -5.82 -6.33 3.30
CA GLY A 87 -7.23 -6.19 3.66
C GLY A 87 -7.48 -5.23 4.82
N GLY A 88 -8.66 -4.65 4.81
CA GLY A 88 -9.16 -3.76 5.85
C GLY A 88 -9.82 -2.50 5.29
N VAL A 89 -10.46 -1.74 6.16
CA VAL A 89 -10.96 -0.39 5.85
C VAL A 89 -9.76 0.49 5.51
N SER A 90 -9.82 1.18 4.37
CA SER A 90 -8.72 1.94 3.78
C SER A 90 -8.94 3.44 3.93
N GLY A 91 -8.02 4.10 4.62
CA GLY A 91 -7.98 5.55 4.77
C GLY A 91 -8.91 6.12 5.86
N PRO A 92 -8.61 7.33 6.33
CA PRO A 92 -9.31 7.93 7.46
C PRO A 92 -10.73 8.42 7.13
N MET A 93 -11.08 8.51 5.84
CA MET A 93 -12.39 8.99 5.38
C MET A 93 -13.43 7.87 5.28
N VAL A 94 -13.01 6.61 5.22
CA VAL A 94 -13.93 5.47 5.11
C VAL A 94 -14.38 5.06 6.50
N LEU A 95 -15.69 5.00 6.74
CA LEU A 95 -16.28 4.74 8.07
C LEU A 95 -15.74 5.68 9.16
N ALA A 96 -15.48 6.94 8.83
CA ALA A 96 -14.90 7.91 9.76
C ALA A 96 -15.81 8.16 10.99
N ASP A 97 -17.09 7.99 10.84
CA ASP A 97 -18.15 8.12 11.86
C ASP A 97 -18.46 6.80 12.60
N ASP A 98 -17.85 5.69 12.20
CA ASP A 98 -17.98 4.38 12.87
C ASP A 98 -16.63 3.77 13.26
N PRO A 99 -15.95 4.34 14.27
CA PRO A 99 -14.64 3.86 14.72
C PRO A 99 -14.69 2.43 15.26
N ALA A 100 -15.82 1.98 15.80
CA ALA A 100 -15.97 0.63 16.34
C ALA A 100 -15.88 -0.40 15.20
N HIS A 101 -16.56 -0.14 14.09
CA HIS A 101 -16.53 -1.00 12.90
C HIS A 101 -15.13 -1.02 12.27
N VAL A 102 -14.47 0.15 12.16
CA VAL A 102 -13.06 0.21 11.71
C VAL A 102 -12.16 -0.68 12.56
N MET A 103 -12.28 -0.62 13.90
CA MET A 103 -11.49 -1.45 14.82
C MET A 103 -11.83 -2.95 14.68
N GLN A 104 -13.10 -3.29 14.53
CA GLN A 104 -13.53 -4.67 14.35
C GLN A 104 -12.93 -5.28 13.08
N ILE A 105 -12.96 -4.58 11.95
CA ILE A 105 -12.41 -5.05 10.68
C ILE A 105 -10.87 -5.05 10.73
N ASN A 106 -10.26 -3.90 11.03
CA ASN A 106 -8.82 -3.74 10.86
C ASN A 106 -8.00 -4.41 11.97
N VAL A 107 -8.51 -4.48 13.18
CA VAL A 107 -7.81 -5.13 14.30
C VAL A 107 -8.34 -6.55 14.51
N GLY A 108 -9.64 -6.71 14.68
CA GLY A 108 -10.26 -8.01 14.92
C GLY A 108 -9.99 -8.99 13.79
N GLY A 109 -10.29 -8.59 12.54
CA GLY A 109 -10.04 -9.41 11.36
C GLY A 109 -8.55 -9.71 11.15
N SER A 110 -7.66 -8.70 11.28
CA SER A 110 -6.23 -8.92 11.17
C SER A 110 -5.68 -9.87 12.25
N LEU A 111 -6.18 -9.79 13.49
CA LEU A 111 -5.83 -10.72 14.56
C LEU A 111 -6.27 -12.15 14.23
N ASN A 112 -7.48 -12.34 13.72
CA ASN A 112 -7.96 -13.66 13.31
C ASN A 112 -7.03 -14.28 12.26
N LEU A 113 -6.66 -13.53 11.23
CA LEU A 113 -5.74 -13.99 10.19
C LEU A 113 -4.35 -14.28 10.74
N LEU A 114 -3.80 -13.38 11.56
CA LEU A 114 -2.49 -13.56 12.18
C LEU A 114 -2.44 -14.82 13.05
N MET A 115 -3.48 -15.02 13.89
CA MET A 115 -3.54 -16.21 14.77
C MET A 115 -3.75 -17.52 13.97
N ALA A 116 -4.52 -17.49 12.88
CA ALA A 116 -4.63 -18.64 11.97
C ALA A 116 -3.29 -18.96 11.27
N SER A 117 -2.48 -17.94 11.00
CA SER A 117 -1.20 -18.08 10.32
C SER A 117 -0.10 -18.76 11.16
N LEU A 118 -0.20 -18.76 12.50
CA LEU A 118 0.86 -19.26 13.39
C LEU A 118 1.20 -20.75 13.19
N GLY A 119 0.30 -21.55 12.63
CA GLY A 119 0.48 -23.01 12.51
C GLY A 119 1.11 -23.48 11.20
N SER A 120 1.04 -22.70 10.12
CA SER A 120 1.42 -23.18 8.78
C SER A 120 2.16 -22.15 7.92
N VAL A 121 2.03 -20.87 8.20
CA VAL A 121 2.62 -19.78 7.43
C VAL A 121 4.05 -19.51 7.89
N LYS A 122 4.95 -19.25 6.93
CA LYS A 122 6.36 -18.92 7.20
C LYS A 122 6.54 -17.40 7.37
N THR A 123 5.91 -16.63 6.51
CA THR A 123 6.06 -15.16 6.43
C THR A 123 4.71 -14.47 6.42
N PHE A 124 4.56 -13.43 7.23
CA PHE A 124 3.36 -12.60 7.31
C PHE A 124 3.74 -11.12 7.13
N ILE A 125 3.33 -10.55 6.01
CA ILE A 125 3.49 -9.13 5.70
C ILE A 125 2.20 -8.40 6.03
N TYR A 126 2.27 -7.43 6.93
CA TYR A 126 1.16 -6.56 7.26
C TYR A 126 1.31 -5.21 6.54
N CYS A 127 0.33 -4.85 5.73
CA CYS A 127 0.29 -3.54 5.08
C CYS A 127 -0.27 -2.51 6.06
N SER A 128 0.63 -1.90 6.83
CA SER A 128 0.35 -0.81 7.74
C SER A 128 0.33 0.54 7.00
N SER A 129 0.33 1.64 7.72
CA SER A 129 0.25 2.99 7.17
C SER A 129 1.08 3.97 8.00
N VAL A 130 1.58 5.01 7.35
CA VAL A 130 2.14 6.18 8.04
C VAL A 130 1.10 6.85 8.96
N SER A 131 -0.19 6.64 8.72
CA SER A 131 -1.26 7.11 9.60
C SER A 131 -1.22 6.51 11.01
N ALA A 132 -0.51 5.39 11.22
CA ALA A 132 -0.22 4.86 12.55
C ALA A 132 0.70 5.78 13.36
N VAL A 133 1.58 6.50 12.70
CA VAL A 133 2.46 7.51 13.30
C VAL A 133 1.69 8.80 13.60
N GLY A 134 0.73 9.18 12.74
CA GLY A 134 -0.03 10.42 12.85
C GLY A 134 0.61 11.55 12.05
N GLU A 135 0.56 12.76 12.62
CA GLU A 135 1.22 13.94 12.06
C GLU A 135 2.58 14.12 12.68
N PHE A 136 3.54 14.61 11.89
CA PHE A 136 4.87 14.95 12.34
C PHE A 136 5.45 16.07 11.47
N TYR A 137 6.31 16.88 12.07
CA TYR A 137 6.76 18.17 11.52
C TYR A 137 8.28 18.24 11.38
N GLU A 138 8.96 17.12 11.58
CA GLU A 138 10.40 17.01 11.43
C GLU A 138 10.82 17.29 9.99
N THR A 139 11.93 18.01 9.84
CA THR A 139 12.57 18.28 8.54
C THR A 139 13.51 17.16 8.13
N ASP A 140 14.04 16.43 9.09
CA ASP A 140 14.85 15.24 8.87
C ASP A 140 13.98 13.97 8.79
N PRO A 141 14.38 12.95 8.02
CA PRO A 141 13.62 11.71 7.91
C PRO A 141 13.43 11.00 9.26
N ILE A 142 12.17 10.76 9.64
CA ILE A 142 11.86 10.00 10.87
C ILE A 142 12.12 8.51 10.66
N GLY A 143 12.66 7.85 11.69
CA GLY A 143 12.84 6.39 11.73
C GLY A 143 11.57 5.66 12.18
N VAL A 144 11.57 4.33 12.04
CA VAL A 144 10.42 3.47 12.40
C VAL A 144 10.10 3.43 13.90
N ASP A 145 11.02 3.88 14.74
CA ASP A 145 10.83 3.98 16.21
C ASP A 145 10.23 5.33 16.65
N TYR A 146 9.92 6.23 15.71
CA TYR A 146 9.19 7.46 16.00
C TYR A 146 7.86 7.14 16.70
N PRO A 147 7.44 7.93 17.71
CA PRO A 147 6.23 7.66 18.49
C PRO A 147 4.97 7.54 17.64
N LEU A 148 4.10 6.59 17.99
CA LEU A 148 2.79 6.45 17.36
C LEU A 148 1.81 7.40 18.02
N GLN A 149 1.29 8.37 17.25
CA GLN A 149 0.33 9.38 17.70
C GLN A 149 -0.81 9.54 16.66
N PRO A 150 -1.54 8.45 16.35
CA PRO A 150 -2.57 8.48 15.32
C PRO A 150 -3.70 9.43 15.66
N THR A 151 -4.21 10.16 14.67
CA THR A 151 -5.26 11.18 14.80
C THR A 151 -6.62 10.75 14.23
N SER A 152 -6.74 9.49 13.75
CA SER A 152 -7.97 8.95 13.18
C SER A 152 -8.20 7.50 13.61
N ALA A 153 -9.45 7.03 13.55
CA ALA A 153 -9.79 5.62 13.85
C ALA A 153 -8.99 4.65 12.98
N TYR A 154 -8.82 4.97 11.69
CA TYR A 154 -7.97 4.22 10.78
C TYR A 154 -6.51 4.17 11.28
N GLY A 155 -5.91 5.31 11.60
CA GLY A 155 -4.56 5.38 12.12
C GLY A 155 -4.41 4.60 13.44
N CYS A 156 -5.37 4.74 14.37
CA CYS A 156 -5.42 3.96 15.60
C CYS A 156 -5.45 2.46 15.35
N SER A 157 -6.25 1.99 14.37
CA SER A 157 -6.33 0.58 14.02
C SER A 157 -5.01 0.04 13.47
N LYS A 158 -4.30 0.82 12.65
CA LYS A 158 -2.98 0.45 12.11
C LYS A 158 -1.92 0.44 13.21
N ALA A 159 -1.92 1.44 14.10
CA ALA A 159 -1.03 1.50 15.26
C ALA A 159 -1.27 0.32 16.23
N ALA A 160 -2.53 -0.04 16.51
CA ALA A 160 -2.86 -1.18 17.35
C ALA A 160 -2.28 -2.49 16.80
N MET A 161 -2.41 -2.75 15.50
CA MET A 161 -1.84 -3.94 14.88
C MET A 161 -0.30 -3.90 14.86
N ASP A 162 0.32 -2.74 14.61
CA ASP A 162 1.78 -2.60 14.74
C ASP A 162 2.26 -2.97 16.15
N MET A 163 1.53 -2.57 17.19
CA MET A 163 1.87 -2.93 18.59
C MET A 163 1.66 -4.41 18.88
N VAL A 164 0.62 -5.05 18.33
CA VAL A 164 0.43 -6.50 18.42
C VAL A 164 1.60 -7.24 17.77
N LEU A 165 1.97 -6.86 16.55
CA LEU A 165 3.10 -7.46 15.83
C LEU A 165 4.41 -7.26 16.61
N ARG A 166 4.66 -6.09 17.20
CA ARG A 166 5.83 -5.84 18.07
C ARG A 166 5.84 -6.77 19.29
N GLY A 167 4.68 -7.02 19.90
CA GLY A 167 4.55 -7.94 21.03
C GLY A 167 4.85 -9.40 20.68
N LEU A 168 4.58 -9.82 19.44
CA LEU A 168 4.80 -11.19 18.96
C LEU A 168 6.16 -11.39 18.28
N TRP A 169 6.76 -10.32 17.79
CA TRP A 169 8.00 -10.39 17.02
C TRP A 169 9.10 -11.14 17.75
N ARG A 170 9.73 -12.12 17.08
CA ARG A 170 10.74 -13.04 17.61
C ARG A 170 10.26 -13.93 18.78
N ARG A 171 8.96 -13.94 19.09
CA ARG A 171 8.36 -14.79 20.12
C ARG A 171 7.51 -15.90 19.54
N VAL A 172 7.18 -15.82 18.26
CA VAL A 172 6.42 -16.83 17.51
C VAL A 172 7.26 -17.35 16.34
N PRO A 173 7.02 -18.58 15.87
CA PRO A 173 7.73 -19.16 14.72
C PRO A 173 7.14 -18.68 13.39
N LEU A 174 6.88 -17.37 13.29
CA LEU A 174 6.33 -16.70 12.12
C LEU A 174 7.19 -15.47 11.85
N ASP A 175 7.71 -15.36 10.64
CA ASP A 175 8.49 -14.20 10.23
C ASP A 175 7.54 -13.03 9.93
N LEU A 176 7.53 -12.05 10.84
CA LEU A 176 6.63 -10.90 10.82
C LEU A 176 7.31 -9.68 10.20
N CYS A 177 6.59 -8.98 9.35
CA CYS A 177 6.99 -7.69 8.82
C CYS A 177 5.79 -6.77 8.67
N SER A 178 5.95 -5.52 9.06
CA SER A 178 4.95 -4.46 8.88
C SER A 178 5.51 -3.36 7.98
N LEU A 179 4.80 -3.08 6.90
CA LEU A 179 5.15 -2.05 5.93
C LEU A 179 4.25 -0.83 6.16
N ARG A 180 4.83 0.26 6.67
CA ARG A 180 4.15 1.54 6.86
C ARG A 180 4.16 2.32 5.55
N PHE A 181 3.18 2.05 4.72
CA PHE A 181 3.03 2.79 3.47
C PHE A 181 2.67 4.24 3.73
N THR A 182 3.28 5.13 2.95
CA THR A 182 2.85 6.51 2.85
C THR A 182 1.64 6.63 1.92
N SER A 183 1.37 7.79 1.34
CA SER A 183 0.22 7.95 0.45
C SER A 183 0.45 7.23 -0.88
N ILE A 184 -0.18 6.07 -1.03
CA ILE A 184 -0.14 5.32 -2.29
C ILE A 184 -1.06 6.02 -3.29
N TYR A 185 -0.56 6.29 -4.50
CA TYR A 185 -1.32 6.87 -5.60
C TYR A 185 -1.11 6.10 -6.90
N GLY A 186 -2.00 6.28 -7.86
CA GLY A 186 -1.97 5.59 -9.14
C GLY A 186 -3.36 5.23 -9.63
N PRO A 187 -3.49 4.68 -10.84
CA PRO A 187 -4.77 4.31 -11.43
C PRO A 187 -5.47 3.17 -10.68
N GLY A 188 -6.80 3.13 -10.76
CA GLY A 188 -7.62 2.06 -10.16
C GLY A 188 -7.98 2.26 -8.68
N ARG A 189 -7.67 3.41 -8.09
CA ARG A 189 -8.07 3.72 -6.72
C ARG A 189 -9.57 4.00 -6.62
N SER A 190 -10.28 3.30 -5.72
CA SER A 190 -11.72 3.48 -5.51
C SER A 190 -12.07 4.54 -4.45
N THR A 191 -11.14 4.84 -3.54
CA THR A 191 -11.34 5.87 -2.52
C THR A 191 -10.83 7.22 -3.02
N ARG A 192 -11.62 8.29 -2.77
CA ARG A 192 -11.23 9.64 -3.18
C ARG A 192 -9.86 10.02 -2.63
N PHE A 193 -9.03 10.59 -3.49
CA PHE A 193 -7.68 11.03 -3.12
C PHE A 193 -7.30 12.28 -3.94
N VAL A 194 -6.62 13.22 -3.31
CA VAL A 194 -6.34 14.52 -3.90
C VAL A 194 -5.58 14.46 -5.24
N VAL A 195 -4.66 13.51 -5.39
CA VAL A 195 -3.92 13.34 -6.66
C VAL A 195 -4.85 12.89 -7.78
N ASP A 196 -5.84 12.02 -7.48
CA ASP A 196 -6.85 11.61 -8.46
C ASP A 196 -7.75 12.79 -8.87
N ASP A 197 -8.12 13.67 -7.91
CA ASP A 197 -8.88 14.90 -8.18
C ASP A 197 -8.09 15.85 -9.12
N ILE A 198 -6.78 16.02 -8.88
CA ILE A 198 -5.90 16.84 -9.74
C ILE A 198 -5.82 16.28 -11.15
N VAL A 199 -5.56 14.97 -11.28
CA VAL A 199 -5.46 14.30 -12.59
C VAL A 199 -6.79 14.31 -13.33
N ALA A 200 -7.91 14.16 -12.62
CA ALA A 200 -9.24 14.24 -13.20
C ALA A 200 -9.53 15.62 -13.76
N ALA A 201 -9.29 16.67 -12.98
CA ALA A 201 -9.48 18.05 -13.39
C ALA A 201 -8.57 18.41 -14.57
N ALA A 202 -7.30 17.98 -14.55
CA ALA A 202 -6.37 18.17 -15.65
C ALA A 202 -6.86 17.52 -16.95
N ALA A 203 -7.38 16.30 -16.88
CA ALA A 203 -7.92 15.60 -18.06
C ALA A 203 -9.14 16.31 -18.66
N GLN A 204 -9.97 16.93 -17.83
CA GLN A 204 -11.21 17.61 -18.21
C GLN A 204 -10.99 19.10 -18.56
N GLY A 205 -9.82 19.67 -18.25
CA GLY A 205 -9.55 21.11 -18.42
C GLY A 205 -10.26 21.98 -17.37
N GLU A 206 -10.48 21.42 -16.19
CA GLU A 206 -11.13 22.07 -15.04
C GLU A 206 -10.11 22.48 -13.97
N SER A 207 -10.55 23.14 -12.89
CA SER A 207 -9.75 23.39 -11.69
C SER A 207 -9.94 22.28 -10.67
N ALA A 208 -8.89 21.96 -9.90
CA ALA A 208 -8.93 21.01 -8.80
C ALA A 208 -9.03 21.73 -7.44
N SER A 209 -10.04 21.37 -6.63
CA SER A 209 -10.14 21.83 -5.25
C SER A 209 -9.29 20.95 -4.35
N VAL A 210 -8.29 21.53 -3.67
CA VAL A 210 -7.30 20.82 -2.87
C VAL A 210 -7.25 21.37 -1.44
N GLU A 211 -6.81 20.54 -0.49
CA GLU A 211 -6.47 20.98 0.87
C GLU A 211 -5.27 21.94 0.87
N PRO A 212 -5.09 22.75 1.94
CA PRO A 212 -3.90 23.57 2.11
C PRO A 212 -2.63 22.70 2.01
N ALA A 213 -1.77 23.06 1.06
CA ALA A 213 -0.61 22.24 0.68
C ALA A 213 0.37 22.01 1.81
N THR A 214 0.87 20.81 1.87
CA THR A 214 2.03 20.40 2.66
C THR A 214 2.87 19.45 1.82
N ASP A 215 4.17 19.44 2.05
CA ASP A 215 5.05 18.40 1.49
C ASP A 215 4.62 17.05 2.03
N TRP A 216 4.54 16.05 1.15
CA TRP A 216 4.01 14.76 1.52
C TRP A 216 4.84 13.63 0.91
N PRO A 217 5.15 12.59 1.67
CA PRO A 217 5.77 11.40 1.10
C PRO A 217 4.71 10.57 0.37
N TYR A 218 4.89 10.38 -0.93
CA TYR A 218 4.05 9.55 -1.78
C TYR A 218 4.77 8.28 -2.20
N VAL A 219 4.04 7.30 -2.68
CA VAL A 219 4.57 6.13 -3.39
C VAL A 219 3.58 5.70 -4.47
N TYR A 220 4.09 5.43 -5.68
CA TYR A 220 3.25 4.93 -6.76
C TYR A 220 2.82 3.49 -6.50
N ILE A 221 1.63 3.11 -6.98
CA ILE A 221 1.03 1.79 -6.71
C ILE A 221 1.93 0.62 -7.11
N ASP A 222 2.61 0.73 -8.25
CA ASP A 222 3.53 -0.31 -8.74
C ASP A 222 4.71 -0.51 -7.78
N ASP A 223 5.37 0.59 -7.35
CA ASP A 223 6.48 0.54 -6.40
C ASP A 223 6.02 0.04 -5.01
N ALA A 224 4.79 0.39 -4.60
CA ALA A 224 4.21 -0.11 -3.35
C ALA A 224 3.99 -1.63 -3.39
N ALA A 225 3.49 -2.16 -4.52
CA ALA A 225 3.30 -3.59 -4.72
C ALA A 225 4.64 -4.33 -4.78
N ASP A 226 5.63 -3.77 -5.49
CA ASP A 226 6.98 -4.32 -5.58
C ASP A 226 7.65 -4.38 -4.19
N ALA A 227 7.46 -3.35 -3.35
CA ALA A 227 7.93 -3.35 -1.96
C ALA A 227 7.31 -4.48 -1.13
N ALA A 228 5.99 -4.70 -1.25
CA ALA A 228 5.28 -5.74 -0.51
C ALA A 228 5.79 -7.15 -0.89
N VAL A 229 5.97 -7.39 -2.18
CA VAL A 229 6.49 -8.66 -2.70
C VAL A 229 7.96 -8.85 -2.32
N ALA A 230 8.80 -7.84 -2.52
CA ALA A 230 10.23 -7.91 -2.15
C ALA A 230 10.41 -8.16 -0.64
N ALA A 231 9.63 -7.49 0.21
CA ALA A 231 9.64 -7.74 1.64
C ALA A 231 9.20 -9.16 1.98
N CYS A 232 8.20 -9.72 1.28
CA CYS A 232 7.65 -11.05 1.55
C CYS A 232 8.69 -12.16 1.38
N PHE A 233 9.56 -12.03 0.37
CA PHE A 233 10.54 -13.06 0.04
C PHE A 233 11.97 -12.76 0.54
N SER A 234 12.21 -11.58 1.11
CA SER A 234 13.54 -11.26 1.61
C SER A 234 13.86 -12.01 2.90
N VAL A 235 14.96 -12.72 2.89
CA VAL A 235 15.58 -13.35 4.08
C VAL A 235 16.52 -12.40 4.82
N ARG A 236 16.72 -11.17 4.32
CA ARG A 236 17.68 -10.19 4.86
C ARG A 236 17.05 -9.19 5.83
N ARG A 237 15.73 -9.26 6.05
CA ARG A 237 15.04 -8.34 6.95
C ARG A 237 15.57 -8.42 8.37
N ARG A 238 15.92 -7.25 8.93
CA ARG A 238 16.57 -7.14 10.25
C ARG A 238 15.65 -6.55 11.31
N GLN A 239 14.57 -5.88 10.87
CA GLN A 239 13.62 -5.20 11.74
C GLN A 239 12.18 -5.57 11.38
N LEU A 240 11.25 -5.21 12.27
CA LEU A 240 9.82 -5.52 12.10
C LEU A 240 9.14 -4.49 11.20
N PHE A 241 9.49 -3.21 11.33
CA PHE A 241 8.81 -2.10 10.66
C PHE A 241 9.68 -1.49 9.58
N TYR A 242 9.05 -1.09 8.47
CA TYR A 242 9.69 -0.37 7.37
C TYR A 242 8.75 0.72 6.86
N PHE A 243 9.27 1.90 6.59
CA PHE A 243 8.56 2.89 5.79
C PHE A 243 8.73 2.59 4.30
N ILE A 244 7.63 2.76 3.56
CA ILE A 244 7.57 2.60 2.11
C ILE A 244 7.07 3.90 1.50
N ALA A 245 7.98 4.63 0.86
CA ALA A 245 7.76 5.92 0.24
C ALA A 245 8.71 6.11 -0.93
N TYR A 246 8.38 7.02 -1.84
CA TYR A 246 9.37 7.63 -2.71
C TYR A 246 10.27 8.54 -1.86
N PRO A 247 11.59 8.55 -2.06
CA PRO A 247 12.53 9.25 -1.16
C PRO A 247 12.33 10.76 -1.09
N GLU A 248 11.87 11.35 -2.19
CA GLU A 248 11.62 12.78 -2.28
C GLU A 248 10.21 13.12 -1.82
N GLN A 249 10.08 14.22 -1.10
CA GLN A 249 8.78 14.80 -0.80
C GLN A 249 8.32 15.61 -2.01
N VAL A 250 7.01 15.57 -2.26
CA VAL A 250 6.38 16.32 -3.35
C VAL A 250 5.17 17.09 -2.82
N THR A 251 4.91 18.24 -3.42
CA THR A 251 3.72 19.05 -3.16
C THR A 251 2.61 18.72 -4.16
N LEU A 252 1.41 19.22 -3.92
CA LEU A 252 0.30 19.09 -4.89
C LEU A 252 0.58 19.89 -6.16
N GLU A 253 1.31 21.00 -6.05
CA GLU A 253 1.76 21.81 -7.19
C GLU A 253 2.67 21.01 -8.12
N ASN A 254 3.52 20.11 -7.58
CA ASN A 254 4.38 19.25 -8.42
C ASN A 254 3.56 18.31 -9.30
N PHE A 255 2.41 17.79 -8.81
CA PHE A 255 1.49 17.01 -9.64
C PHE A 255 0.81 17.88 -10.71
N ALA A 256 0.42 19.11 -10.37
CA ALA A 256 -0.17 20.06 -11.34
C ALA A 256 0.86 20.47 -12.41
N GLU A 257 2.11 20.71 -12.04
CA GLU A 257 3.22 20.98 -12.97
C GLU A 257 3.48 19.78 -13.90
N ALA A 258 3.47 18.57 -13.37
CA ALA A 258 3.59 17.34 -14.17
C ALA A 258 2.43 17.22 -15.17
N ALA A 259 1.20 17.50 -14.76
CA ALA A 259 0.06 17.51 -15.66
C ALA A 259 0.21 18.59 -16.78
N ALA A 260 0.70 19.77 -16.44
CA ALA A 260 0.98 20.82 -17.42
C ALA A 260 2.06 20.41 -18.42
N GLN A 261 3.13 19.72 -17.97
CA GLN A 261 4.16 19.16 -18.85
C GLN A 261 3.61 18.09 -19.81
N ALA A 262 2.56 17.36 -19.40
CA ALA A 262 1.81 16.45 -20.27
C ALA A 262 0.82 17.16 -21.21
N GLY A 263 0.82 18.50 -21.26
CA GLY A 263 -0.11 19.27 -22.07
C GLY A 263 -1.53 19.40 -21.48
N LYS A 264 -1.69 19.11 -20.18
CA LYS A 264 -2.96 19.15 -19.45
C LYS A 264 -2.85 20.05 -18.21
N PRO A 265 -2.72 21.38 -18.39
CA PRO A 265 -2.59 22.29 -17.25
C PRO A 265 -3.86 22.26 -16.40
N VAL A 266 -3.68 22.35 -15.08
CA VAL A 266 -4.75 22.38 -14.09
C VAL A 266 -4.49 23.50 -13.08
N GLN A 267 -5.51 24.26 -12.73
CA GLN A 267 -5.44 25.26 -11.69
C GLN A 267 -5.83 24.62 -10.35
N LEU A 268 -4.98 24.75 -9.33
CA LEU A 268 -5.30 24.35 -7.98
C LEU A 268 -6.04 25.47 -7.25
N VAL A 269 -7.16 25.14 -6.62
CA VAL A 269 -7.96 26.04 -5.79
C VAL A 269 -7.92 25.52 -4.35
N ILE A 270 -7.27 26.25 -3.46
CA ILE A 270 -7.13 25.84 -2.06
C ILE A 270 -8.47 25.98 -1.35
N ASP A 271 -8.98 24.89 -0.81
CA ASP A 271 -10.14 24.84 0.06
C ASP A 271 -9.68 24.92 1.53
N ALA A 272 -9.69 26.12 2.09
CA ALA A 272 -9.28 26.37 3.46
C ALA A 272 -10.19 25.71 4.53
N THR A 273 -11.33 25.14 4.13
CA THR A 273 -12.21 24.38 5.04
C THR A 273 -11.73 22.95 5.25
N ARG A 274 -10.84 22.43 4.40
CA ARG A 274 -10.25 21.11 4.56
C ARG A 274 -9.14 21.15 5.62
N PRO A 275 -8.99 20.09 6.42
CA PRO A 275 -7.94 20.03 7.43
C PRO A 275 -6.56 20.01 6.76
N ARG A 276 -5.64 20.79 7.30
CA ARG A 276 -4.23 20.69 6.98
C ARG A 276 -3.64 19.53 7.76
N VAL A 277 -3.19 18.49 7.08
CA VAL A 277 -2.44 17.37 7.68
C VAL A 277 -0.99 17.47 7.22
N GLN A 278 -0.04 17.42 8.13
CA GLN A 278 1.37 17.51 7.81
C GLN A 278 2.12 16.23 8.16
N ARG A 279 2.99 15.78 7.26
CA ARG A 279 3.94 14.69 7.48
C ARG A 279 5.24 15.01 6.78
N GLY A 280 6.32 15.03 7.55
CA GLY A 280 7.67 15.20 7.06
C GLY A 280 8.21 13.96 6.32
N PRO A 281 9.50 13.94 6.00
CA PRO A 281 10.14 12.80 5.34
C PRO A 281 10.23 11.59 6.26
N VAL A 282 10.31 10.40 5.64
CA VAL A 282 10.47 9.12 6.35
C VAL A 282 11.74 8.41 5.86
N ASP A 283 12.42 7.69 6.75
CA ASP A 283 13.63 6.93 6.41
C ASP A 283 13.28 5.61 5.70
N VAL A 284 13.52 5.57 4.39
CA VAL A 284 13.37 4.39 3.53
C VAL A 284 14.66 3.58 3.39
N GLY A 285 15.76 4.03 3.98
CA GLY A 285 17.06 3.37 3.91
C GLY A 285 17.04 1.91 4.37
N PRO A 286 16.37 1.56 5.47
CA PRO A 286 16.20 0.17 5.89
C PRO A 286 15.53 -0.72 4.85
N ALA A 287 14.49 -0.26 4.16
CA ALA A 287 13.81 -1.01 3.12
C ALA A 287 14.73 -1.27 1.92
N LYS A 288 15.50 -0.25 1.51
CA LYS A 288 16.51 -0.38 0.45
C LYS A 288 17.58 -1.41 0.82
N ARG A 289 18.08 -1.38 2.05
CA ARG A 289 19.15 -2.29 2.52
C ARG A 289 18.68 -3.73 2.68
N ASP A 290 17.49 -3.93 3.21
CA ASP A 290 17.02 -5.24 3.69
C ASP A 290 16.23 -6.04 2.63
N PHE A 291 15.63 -5.38 1.64
CA PHE A 291 14.93 -6.04 0.53
C PHE A 291 15.00 -5.28 -0.80
N ASP A 292 16.07 -4.50 -1.00
CA ASP A 292 16.40 -3.80 -2.26
C ASP A 292 15.29 -2.86 -2.76
N PHE A 293 14.44 -2.35 -1.87
CA PHE A 293 13.39 -1.41 -2.25
C PHE A 293 14.01 -0.16 -2.88
N ALA A 294 13.75 0.04 -4.16
CA ALA A 294 14.21 1.17 -4.95
C ALA A 294 13.05 1.62 -5.85
N PRO A 295 12.17 2.53 -5.37
CA PRO A 295 11.03 2.99 -6.16
C PRO A 295 11.52 3.68 -7.43
N LEU A 296 10.86 3.39 -8.56
CA LEU A 296 11.26 3.84 -9.89
C LEU A 296 10.36 4.94 -10.43
N ILE A 297 9.15 5.08 -9.89
CA ILE A 297 8.11 5.94 -10.45
C ILE A 297 7.98 7.20 -9.59
N ASP A 298 8.54 8.31 -10.09
CA ASP A 298 8.38 9.61 -9.47
C ASP A 298 6.97 10.20 -9.74
N HIS A 299 6.70 11.36 -9.16
CA HIS A 299 5.41 12.05 -9.30
C HIS A 299 5.10 12.44 -10.75
N ARG A 300 6.11 12.70 -11.60
CA ARG A 300 5.93 13.08 -13.01
C ARG A 300 5.50 11.89 -13.83
N GLU A 301 6.28 10.80 -13.75
CA GLU A 301 5.95 9.55 -14.45
C GLU A 301 4.60 9.00 -13.98
N GLY A 302 4.34 9.02 -12.65
CA GLY A 302 3.07 8.59 -12.09
C GLY A 302 1.89 9.41 -12.59
N THR A 303 2.01 10.75 -12.64
CA THR A 303 1.00 11.64 -13.21
C THR A 303 0.75 11.35 -14.68
N PHE A 304 1.82 11.12 -15.46
CA PHE A 304 1.70 10.82 -16.90
C PHE A 304 0.95 9.51 -17.13
N ARG A 305 1.22 8.47 -16.36
CA ARG A 305 0.51 7.18 -16.44
C ARG A 305 -0.96 7.32 -16.09
N MET A 306 -1.29 8.03 -15.02
CA MET A 306 -2.67 8.27 -14.60
C MET A 306 -3.45 9.07 -15.65
N LEU A 307 -2.84 10.11 -16.24
CA LEU A 307 -3.46 10.88 -17.33
C LEU A 307 -3.67 10.02 -18.57
N ALA A 308 -2.68 9.23 -18.98
CA ALA A 308 -2.78 8.36 -20.15
C ALA A 308 -3.92 7.35 -20.03
N GLU A 309 -4.07 6.69 -18.87
CA GLU A 309 -5.16 5.75 -18.60
C GLU A 309 -6.52 6.45 -18.62
N ARG A 310 -6.63 7.60 -17.96
CA ARG A 310 -7.89 8.34 -17.88
C ARG A 310 -8.35 8.86 -19.24
N LEU A 311 -7.42 9.29 -20.09
CA LEU A 311 -7.73 9.75 -21.45
C LEU A 311 -8.02 8.58 -22.41
N ALA A 312 -7.54 7.37 -22.13
CA ALA A 312 -7.83 6.18 -22.91
C ALA A 312 -9.20 5.54 -22.57
N THR A 313 -9.77 5.87 -21.39
CA THR A 313 -11.07 5.35 -20.94
C THR A 313 -12.13 6.43 -21.21
N PRO A 314 -13.01 6.28 -22.23
CA PRO A 314 -14.12 7.21 -22.44
C PRO A 314 -15.06 7.22 -21.23
N VAL A 315 -15.48 8.39 -20.79
CA VAL A 315 -16.51 8.59 -19.75
C VAL A 315 -17.87 8.11 -20.22
#